data_9d45733092c40560f5b92c83274f7dc8
#
_entry.id   9d45733092c40560f5b92c83274f7dc8
#
_cell.length_a   1.000
_cell.length_b   1.000
_cell.length_c   1.000
_cell.angle_alpha   90.00
_cell.angle_beta   90.00
_cell.angle_gamma   90.00
#
_symmetry.space_group_name_H-M   'P 1'
#
loop_
_entity.id
_entity.type
_entity.pdbx_description
1 polymer ?
#
loop_
_entity_poly.entity_id
_entity_poly.type
_entity_poly.pdbx_seq_one_letter_code
_entity_poly.pdbx_strand_id
1 'polypeptide(L)'
;LFILYIWLPQDRNQVKQSDDKRHASRYQKLQIMNIFRSYKLVLKDRNYMLLISGFSIIMMGEFSISSYIAIRLKNQFETISIGSYDITGAKMLAILLMINTVVVILLTYSISKVVLKIDFKKALITGLLIYIVGYSGLTYLNQFGLLVVFMIIATVGEIIYSPIVSEQRFKIIPKAKRGTYSAVNALGIHFSETLARLGIVLGAFLTSLQMGLYMFIVLTIGASMLVAGVFGGQKQVNTN
;
A
#
# COMPACT_ATOMS: atom_id res chain seq x y z
N LEU A 1 -20.22 9.33 26.79
CA LEU A 1 -18.98 9.59 27.55
C LEU A 1 -18.48 11.05 27.40
N PHE A 2 -18.83 11.77 26.31
CA PHE A 2 -18.40 13.16 26.08
C PHE A 2 -19.17 14.21 26.90
N ILE A 3 -20.35 13.88 27.40
CA ILE A 3 -21.24 14.81 28.14
C ILE A 3 -20.85 14.88 29.64
N LEU A 4 -20.15 13.89 30.17
CA LEU A 4 -19.72 13.85 31.58
C LEU A 4 -18.50 14.72 31.90
N TYR A 5 -17.78 15.19 30.87
CA TYR A 5 -16.57 16.03 31.04
C TYR A 5 -16.88 17.52 31.26
N ILE A 6 -18.13 17.95 31.03
CA ILE A 6 -18.54 19.37 31.13
C ILE A 6 -18.98 19.75 32.54
N TRP A 7 -19.15 18.78 33.46
CA TRP A 7 -19.75 19.00 34.81
C TRP A 7 -18.79 18.87 36.00
N LEU A 8 -17.48 18.96 35.79
CA LEU A 8 -16.52 19.06 36.87
C LEU A 8 -16.35 20.56 37.30
N PRO A 9 -16.50 20.90 38.58
CA PRO A 9 -16.40 22.29 39.02
C PRO A 9 -14.98 22.83 38.77
N GLN A 10 -14.90 23.89 37.98
CA GLN A 10 -13.66 24.65 37.83
C GLN A 10 -13.30 25.32 39.16
N ASP A 11 -12.29 24.79 39.80
CA ASP A 11 -11.75 25.37 41.04
C ASP A 11 -11.03 26.69 40.71
N ARG A 12 -11.38 27.72 41.50
CA ARG A 12 -10.91 29.11 41.37
C ARG A 12 -9.48 29.23 41.89
N ASN A 13 -8.50 29.14 41.01
CA ASN A 13 -7.16 29.69 41.26
C ASN A 13 -6.62 30.42 40.00
N GLN A 14 -7.14 31.63 39.80
CA GLN A 14 -6.85 32.42 38.58
C GLN A 14 -5.47 33.12 38.58
N VAL A 15 -4.64 33.02 39.58
CA VAL A 15 -3.35 33.72 39.66
C VAL A 15 -2.16 32.82 39.26
N LYS A 16 -2.26 31.51 39.33
CA LYS A 16 -1.22 30.57 38.85
C LYS A 16 -1.36 30.19 37.35
N GLN A 17 -2.44 30.57 36.71
CA GLN A 17 -2.80 30.09 35.36
C GLN A 17 -2.06 30.78 34.23
N SER A 18 -1.46 31.96 34.39
CA SER A 18 -0.76 32.69 33.31
C SER A 18 0.63 32.13 33.04
N ASP A 19 1.36 31.72 34.07
CA ASP A 19 2.69 31.11 33.91
C ASP A 19 2.59 29.65 33.44
N ASP A 20 1.60 28.90 33.94
CA ASP A 20 1.33 27.54 33.48
C ASP A 20 0.90 27.48 32.00
N LYS A 21 0.09 28.43 31.55
CA LYS A 21 -0.31 28.53 30.13
C LYS A 21 0.86 28.88 29.22
N ARG A 22 1.78 29.75 29.66
CA ARG A 22 3.00 30.05 28.90
C ARG A 22 3.96 28.87 28.84
N HIS A 23 4.13 28.15 29.94
CA HIS A 23 4.94 26.94 29.99
C HIS A 23 4.30 25.84 29.15
N ALA A 24 2.99 25.57 29.27
CA ALA A 24 2.27 24.61 28.45
C ALA A 24 2.34 24.94 26.93
N SER A 25 2.16 26.21 26.56
CA SER A 25 2.31 26.65 25.16
C SER A 25 3.73 26.48 24.66
N ARG A 26 4.75 26.76 25.47
CA ARG A 26 6.16 26.56 25.11
C ARG A 26 6.52 25.06 24.99
N TYR A 27 6.01 24.23 25.89
CA TYR A 27 6.15 22.76 25.79
C TYR A 27 5.47 22.21 24.56
N GLN A 28 4.25 22.63 24.25
CA GLN A 28 3.53 22.25 23.03
C GLN A 28 4.30 22.66 21.77
N LYS A 29 4.83 23.89 21.72
CA LYS A 29 5.61 24.38 20.57
C LYS A 29 6.92 23.60 20.39
N LEU A 30 7.58 23.25 21.49
CA LEU A 30 8.79 22.40 21.48
C LEU A 30 8.47 20.96 21.04
N GLN A 31 7.35 20.40 21.48
CA GLN A 31 6.92 19.07 21.03
C GLN A 31 6.60 19.05 19.54
N ILE A 32 5.85 20.05 19.05
CA ILE A 32 5.53 20.17 17.62
C ILE A 32 6.83 20.33 16.80
N MET A 33 7.77 21.16 17.25
CA MET A 33 9.04 21.37 16.56
C MET A 33 9.90 20.09 16.55
N ASN A 34 9.89 19.32 17.64
CA ASN A 34 10.57 18.01 17.70
C ASN A 34 9.93 16.98 16.77
N ILE A 35 8.60 16.99 16.64
CA ILE A 35 7.86 16.18 15.68
C ILE A 35 8.30 16.53 14.26
N PHE A 36 8.26 17.78 13.85
CA PHE A 36 8.70 18.22 12.53
C PHE A 36 10.18 17.86 12.25
N ARG A 37 11.05 18.03 13.24
CA ARG A 37 12.46 17.64 13.13
C ARG A 37 12.61 16.12 12.92
N SER A 38 11.80 15.33 13.60
CA SER A 38 11.79 13.85 13.46
C SER A 38 11.31 13.43 12.07
N TYR A 39 10.25 14.04 11.52
CA TYR A 39 9.80 13.81 10.15
C TYR A 39 10.88 14.19 9.13
N LYS A 40 11.52 15.36 9.30
CA LYS A 40 12.60 15.80 8.42
C LYS A 40 13.78 14.81 8.38
N LEU A 41 14.07 14.15 9.49
CA LEU A 41 15.11 13.12 9.55
C LEU A 41 14.71 11.87 8.74
N VAL A 42 13.45 11.43 8.83
CA VAL A 42 12.95 10.29 8.05
C VAL A 42 12.96 10.61 6.55
N LEU A 43 12.51 11.81 6.16
CA LEU A 43 12.54 12.27 4.77
C LEU A 43 13.95 12.37 4.17
N LYS A 44 14.99 12.52 5.01
CA LYS A 44 16.40 12.49 4.58
C LYS A 44 16.96 11.06 4.45
N ASP A 45 16.30 10.07 5.02
CA ASP A 45 16.68 8.67 4.88
C ASP A 45 16.30 8.15 3.49
N ARG A 46 17.24 8.31 2.56
CA ARG A 46 17.04 8.00 1.14
C ARG A 46 16.59 6.56 0.91
N ASN A 47 17.19 5.60 1.64
CA ASN A 47 16.87 4.19 1.45
C ASN A 47 15.44 3.87 1.91
N TYR A 48 15.06 4.41 3.08
CA TYR A 48 13.71 4.27 3.59
C TYR A 48 12.68 4.97 2.68
N MET A 49 12.98 6.17 2.20
CA MET A 49 12.07 6.91 1.30
C MET A 49 11.90 6.20 -0.04
N LEU A 50 12.96 5.64 -0.62
CA LEU A 50 12.86 4.81 -1.83
C LEU A 50 11.99 3.58 -1.59
N LEU A 51 12.19 2.89 -0.45
CA LEU A 51 11.40 1.72 -0.08
C LEU A 51 9.93 2.08 0.07
N ILE A 52 9.58 3.12 0.84
CA ILE A 52 8.18 3.50 1.10
C ILE A 52 7.52 4.05 -0.16
N SER A 53 8.20 4.91 -0.93
CA SER A 53 7.64 5.43 -2.19
C SER A 53 7.41 4.31 -3.21
N GLY A 54 8.37 3.40 -3.36
CA GLY A 54 8.22 2.22 -4.22
C GLY A 54 7.07 1.32 -3.75
N PHE A 55 6.99 1.04 -2.45
CA PHE A 55 5.90 0.27 -1.86
C PHE A 55 4.53 0.95 -2.09
N SER A 56 4.44 2.27 -1.92
CA SER A 56 3.21 3.01 -2.18
C SER A 56 2.74 2.91 -3.63
N ILE A 57 3.67 2.96 -4.58
CA ILE A 57 3.35 2.80 -6.00
C ILE A 57 2.89 1.35 -6.28
N ILE A 58 3.52 0.35 -5.69
CA ILE A 58 3.10 -1.05 -5.83
C ILE A 58 1.71 -1.27 -5.25
N MET A 59 1.41 -0.75 -4.05
CA MET A 59 0.10 -0.84 -3.41
C MET A 59 -1.02 -0.16 -4.23
N MET A 60 -0.69 0.80 -5.10
CA MET A 60 -1.65 1.37 -6.04
C MET A 60 -2.32 0.31 -6.93
N GLY A 61 -1.59 -0.76 -7.31
CA GLY A 61 -2.14 -1.88 -8.08
C GLY A 61 -3.34 -2.50 -7.35
N GLU A 62 -3.17 -2.85 -6.08
CA GLU A 62 -4.22 -3.45 -5.24
C GLU A 62 -5.42 -2.50 -5.06
N PHE A 63 -5.17 -1.23 -4.71
CA PHE A 63 -6.24 -0.24 -4.57
C PHE A 63 -6.96 0.09 -5.89
N SER A 64 -6.34 -0.21 -7.03
CA SER A 64 -6.98 -0.05 -8.35
C SER A 64 -8.13 -1.02 -8.57
N ILE A 65 -8.17 -2.17 -7.87
CA ILE A 65 -9.30 -3.11 -7.93
C ILE A 65 -10.59 -2.42 -7.51
N SER A 66 -10.54 -1.70 -6.39
CA SER A 66 -11.71 -1.00 -5.81
C SER A 66 -11.95 0.40 -6.40
N SER A 67 -11.13 0.82 -7.37
CA SER A 67 -11.25 2.13 -8.02
C SER A 67 -11.45 1.99 -9.53
N TYR A 68 -10.42 2.12 -10.34
CA TYR A 68 -10.51 2.07 -11.80
C TYR A 68 -11.06 0.74 -12.32
N ILE A 69 -10.53 -0.41 -11.83
CA ILE A 69 -10.93 -1.74 -12.32
C ILE A 69 -12.42 -1.99 -12.03
N ALA A 70 -12.90 -1.59 -10.83
CA ALA A 70 -14.32 -1.70 -10.48
C ALA A 70 -15.23 -0.94 -11.44
N ILE A 71 -14.88 0.31 -11.76
CA ILE A 71 -15.66 1.16 -12.69
C ILE A 71 -15.62 0.58 -14.10
N ARG A 72 -14.44 0.16 -14.55
CA ARG A 72 -14.27 -0.45 -15.87
C ARG A 72 -15.10 -1.73 -16.01
N LEU A 73 -15.02 -2.65 -15.04
CA LEU A 73 -15.84 -3.87 -15.04
C LEU A 73 -17.34 -3.56 -15.06
N LYS A 74 -17.78 -2.59 -14.27
CA LYS A 74 -19.19 -2.17 -14.27
C LYS A 74 -19.66 -1.69 -15.65
N ASN A 75 -18.80 -0.99 -16.40
CA ASN A 75 -19.16 -0.32 -17.64
C ASN A 75 -18.87 -1.14 -18.91
N GLN A 76 -17.85 -2.01 -18.88
CA GLN A 76 -17.31 -2.68 -20.06
C GLN A 76 -17.33 -4.21 -20.01
N PHE A 77 -17.65 -4.80 -18.83
CA PHE A 77 -17.74 -6.26 -18.72
C PHE A 77 -19.07 -6.72 -19.31
N GLU A 78 -18.99 -7.61 -20.29
CA GLU A 78 -20.17 -8.25 -20.87
C GLU A 78 -20.77 -9.24 -19.88
N THR A 79 -22.07 -9.09 -19.59
CA THR A 79 -22.78 -10.00 -18.70
C THR A 79 -22.75 -11.42 -19.24
N ILE A 80 -22.32 -12.36 -18.43
CA ILE A 80 -22.25 -13.77 -18.79
C ILE A 80 -23.35 -14.49 -18.03
N SER A 81 -24.22 -15.22 -18.76
CA SER A 81 -25.27 -16.05 -18.16
C SER A 81 -24.77 -17.50 -18.03
N ILE A 82 -24.71 -17.99 -16.79
CA ILE A 82 -24.41 -19.41 -16.50
C ILE A 82 -25.69 -20.04 -15.91
N GLY A 83 -26.43 -20.74 -16.74
CA GLY A 83 -27.75 -21.25 -16.38
C GLY A 83 -28.74 -20.10 -16.08
N SER A 84 -29.27 -20.08 -14.85
CA SER A 84 -30.17 -19.02 -14.37
C SER A 84 -29.45 -17.85 -13.69
N TYR A 85 -28.12 -17.83 -13.71
CA TYR A 85 -27.31 -16.84 -13.01
C TYR A 85 -26.61 -15.92 -13.99
N ASP A 86 -26.87 -14.61 -13.87
CA ASP A 86 -26.19 -13.57 -14.63
C ASP A 86 -25.02 -13.00 -13.82
N ILE A 87 -23.81 -13.11 -14.38
CA ILE A 87 -22.60 -12.51 -13.85
C ILE A 87 -22.42 -11.15 -14.51
N THR A 88 -22.81 -10.10 -13.81
CA THR A 88 -22.57 -8.70 -14.19
C THR A 88 -21.17 -8.24 -13.78
N GLY A 89 -20.69 -7.09 -14.26
CA GLY A 89 -19.39 -6.55 -13.87
C GLY A 89 -19.22 -6.33 -12.37
N ALA A 90 -20.29 -5.98 -11.65
CA ALA A 90 -20.25 -5.88 -10.18
C ALA A 90 -20.06 -7.23 -9.49
N LYS A 91 -20.77 -8.28 -9.99
CA LYS A 91 -20.58 -9.65 -9.49
C LYS A 91 -19.19 -10.18 -9.84
N MET A 92 -18.66 -9.83 -11.03
CA MET A 92 -17.31 -10.18 -11.42
C MET A 92 -16.26 -9.60 -10.47
N LEU A 93 -16.40 -8.35 -10.07
CA LEU A 93 -15.54 -7.73 -9.06
C LEU A 93 -15.59 -8.51 -7.73
N ALA A 94 -16.78 -8.86 -7.25
CA ALA A 94 -16.95 -9.65 -6.02
C ALA A 94 -16.27 -11.03 -6.13
N ILE A 95 -16.38 -11.69 -7.29
CA ILE A 95 -15.70 -12.96 -7.57
C ILE A 95 -14.19 -12.79 -7.51
N LEU A 96 -13.63 -11.72 -8.11
CA LEU A 96 -12.19 -11.46 -8.07
C LEU A 96 -11.68 -11.25 -6.64
N LEU A 97 -12.39 -10.47 -5.82
CA LEU A 97 -12.03 -10.25 -4.41
C LEU A 97 -12.12 -11.55 -3.59
N MET A 98 -13.13 -12.39 -3.86
CA MET A 98 -13.25 -13.70 -3.24
C MET A 98 -12.09 -14.62 -3.63
N ILE A 99 -11.72 -14.66 -4.92
CA ILE A 99 -10.58 -15.45 -5.42
C ILE A 99 -9.30 -14.98 -4.75
N ASN A 100 -9.05 -13.68 -4.68
CA ASN A 100 -7.89 -13.13 -3.97
C ASN A 100 -7.82 -13.70 -2.54
N THR A 101 -8.89 -13.56 -1.78
CA THR A 101 -8.94 -14.04 -0.38
C THR A 101 -8.70 -15.54 -0.28
N VAL A 102 -9.36 -16.34 -1.11
CA VAL A 102 -9.20 -17.81 -1.11
C VAL A 102 -7.76 -18.21 -1.47
N VAL A 103 -7.18 -17.60 -2.51
CA VAL A 103 -5.79 -17.88 -2.93
C VAL A 103 -4.79 -17.50 -1.83
N VAL A 104 -4.98 -16.35 -1.16
CA VAL A 104 -4.15 -15.95 -0.02
C VAL A 104 -4.22 -17.00 1.09
N ILE A 105 -5.41 -17.42 1.51
CA ILE A 105 -5.58 -18.41 2.58
C ILE A 105 -4.93 -19.75 2.22
N LEU A 106 -5.15 -20.25 1.02
CA LEU A 106 -4.69 -21.58 0.60
C LEU A 106 -3.18 -21.61 0.31
N LEU A 107 -2.64 -20.57 -0.33
CA LEU A 107 -1.28 -20.61 -0.86
C LEU A 107 -0.22 -19.97 0.02
N THR A 108 -0.59 -19.08 0.95
CA THR A 108 0.41 -18.36 1.78
C THR A 108 1.37 -19.32 2.47
N TYR A 109 0.87 -20.36 3.12
CA TYR A 109 1.72 -21.33 3.83
C TYR A 109 2.67 -22.09 2.89
N SER A 110 2.16 -22.57 1.77
CA SER A 110 2.94 -23.35 0.80
C SER A 110 3.98 -22.50 0.09
N ILE A 111 3.61 -21.30 -0.34
CA ILE A 111 4.50 -20.36 -1.02
C ILE A 111 5.59 -19.86 -0.04
N SER A 112 5.24 -19.54 1.21
CA SER A 112 6.21 -19.10 2.22
C SER A 112 7.30 -20.15 2.46
N LYS A 113 6.96 -21.45 2.50
CA LYS A 113 7.95 -22.52 2.61
C LYS A 113 8.93 -22.57 1.43
N VAL A 114 8.45 -22.29 0.22
CA VAL A 114 9.29 -22.28 -0.98
C VAL A 114 10.17 -21.04 -0.99
N VAL A 115 9.61 -19.87 -0.68
CA VAL A 115 10.30 -18.58 -0.64
C VAL A 115 11.47 -18.60 0.35
N LEU A 116 11.31 -19.26 1.51
CA LEU A 116 12.39 -19.42 2.51
C LEU A 116 13.61 -20.19 2.00
N LYS A 117 13.48 -20.99 0.94
CA LYS A 117 14.58 -21.75 0.33
C LYS A 117 15.29 -21.00 -0.80
N ILE A 118 14.74 -19.90 -1.24
CA ILE A 118 15.25 -19.10 -2.36
C ILE A 118 15.97 -17.88 -1.81
N ASP A 119 17.00 -17.43 -2.53
CA ASP A 119 17.64 -16.13 -2.23
C ASP A 119 16.58 -15.03 -2.22
N PHE A 120 16.52 -14.26 -1.12
CA PHE A 120 15.47 -13.29 -0.91
C PHE A 120 15.41 -12.22 -2.00
N LYS A 121 16.55 -11.87 -2.64
CA LYS A 121 16.58 -10.89 -3.73
C LYS A 121 15.92 -11.43 -4.98
N LYS A 122 16.19 -12.70 -5.30
CA LYS A 122 15.53 -13.38 -6.42
C LYS A 122 14.03 -13.53 -6.16
N ALA A 123 13.65 -13.96 -4.95
CA ALA A 123 12.25 -14.08 -4.56
C ALA A 123 11.51 -12.74 -4.64
N LEU A 124 12.11 -11.65 -4.13
CA LEU A 124 11.54 -10.30 -4.19
C LEU A 124 11.29 -9.85 -5.65
N ILE A 125 12.32 -9.96 -6.50
CA ILE A 125 12.20 -9.53 -7.91
C ILE A 125 11.17 -10.38 -8.65
N THR A 126 11.20 -11.71 -8.48
CA THR A 126 10.24 -12.62 -9.12
C THR A 126 8.80 -12.32 -8.66
N GLY A 127 8.59 -12.14 -7.35
CA GLY A 127 7.27 -11.79 -6.81
C GLY A 127 6.73 -10.48 -7.38
N LEU A 128 7.58 -9.45 -7.47
CA LEU A 128 7.21 -8.16 -8.04
C LEU A 128 6.88 -8.27 -9.55
N LEU A 129 7.66 -9.04 -10.32
CA LEU A 129 7.39 -9.23 -11.74
C LEU A 129 6.04 -9.95 -11.97
N ILE A 130 5.77 -11.00 -11.21
CA ILE A 130 4.49 -11.73 -11.26
C ILE A 130 3.33 -10.78 -10.90
N TYR A 131 3.50 -9.98 -9.85
CA TYR A 131 2.52 -8.98 -9.43
C TYR A 131 2.22 -7.93 -10.51
N ILE A 132 3.27 -7.37 -11.13
CA ILE A 132 3.16 -6.36 -12.19
C ILE A 132 2.36 -6.93 -13.38
N VAL A 133 2.72 -8.12 -13.84
CA VAL A 133 2.01 -8.79 -14.94
C VAL A 133 0.54 -9.02 -14.58
N GLY A 134 0.28 -9.52 -13.37
CA GLY A 134 -1.07 -9.77 -12.87
C GLY A 134 -1.95 -8.53 -12.88
N TYR A 135 -1.52 -7.45 -12.23
CA TYR A 135 -2.31 -6.21 -12.17
C TYR A 135 -2.42 -5.46 -13.49
N SER A 136 -1.39 -5.52 -14.33
CA SER A 136 -1.47 -4.95 -15.68
C SER A 136 -2.52 -5.67 -16.52
N GLY A 137 -2.57 -7.01 -16.46
CA GLY A 137 -3.60 -7.80 -17.11
C GLY A 137 -5.00 -7.53 -16.57
N LEU A 138 -5.16 -7.48 -15.25
CA LEU A 138 -6.42 -7.12 -14.60
C LEU A 138 -6.92 -5.72 -15.03
N THR A 139 -6.01 -4.79 -15.26
CA THR A 139 -6.35 -3.43 -15.68
C THR A 139 -6.84 -3.35 -17.12
N TYR A 140 -6.46 -4.30 -17.99
CA TYR A 140 -6.75 -4.29 -19.42
C TYR A 140 -7.87 -5.26 -19.83
N LEU A 141 -7.90 -6.48 -19.24
CA LEU A 141 -8.74 -7.60 -19.70
C LEU A 141 -10.18 -7.49 -19.22
N ASN A 142 -11.13 -7.96 -20.08
CA ASN A 142 -12.56 -8.02 -19.77
C ASN A 142 -13.15 -9.44 -19.81
N GLN A 143 -12.41 -10.44 -20.28
CA GLN A 143 -12.88 -11.83 -20.38
C GLN A 143 -12.85 -12.50 -19.00
N PHE A 144 -13.93 -13.16 -18.60
CA PHE A 144 -14.09 -13.82 -17.32
C PHE A 144 -12.90 -14.73 -16.94
N GLY A 145 -12.56 -15.69 -17.81
CA GLY A 145 -11.50 -16.65 -17.53
C GLY A 145 -10.13 -16.00 -17.36
N LEU A 146 -9.81 -15.01 -18.23
CA LEU A 146 -8.56 -14.28 -18.12
C LEU A 146 -8.49 -13.41 -16.86
N LEU A 147 -9.57 -12.76 -16.48
CA LEU A 147 -9.64 -11.99 -15.21
C LEU A 147 -9.35 -12.88 -14.01
N VAL A 148 -9.94 -14.10 -13.96
CA VAL A 148 -9.66 -15.07 -12.90
C VAL A 148 -8.19 -15.48 -12.88
N VAL A 149 -7.61 -15.83 -14.04
CA VAL A 149 -6.20 -16.24 -14.14
C VAL A 149 -5.27 -15.10 -13.71
N PHE A 150 -5.49 -13.88 -14.20
CA PHE A 150 -4.64 -12.74 -13.85
C PHE A 150 -4.80 -12.30 -12.39
N MET A 151 -5.98 -12.52 -11.78
CA MET A 151 -6.16 -12.33 -10.34
C MET A 151 -5.31 -13.31 -9.52
N ILE A 152 -5.31 -14.58 -9.90
CA ILE A 152 -4.47 -15.60 -9.25
C ILE A 152 -2.98 -15.23 -9.41
N ILE A 153 -2.55 -14.83 -10.60
CA ILE A 153 -1.17 -14.39 -10.87
C ILE A 153 -0.80 -13.20 -9.97
N ALA A 154 -1.63 -12.17 -9.93
CA ALA A 154 -1.42 -10.99 -9.08
C ALA A 154 -1.27 -11.36 -7.60
N THR A 155 -2.18 -12.19 -7.10
CA THR A 155 -2.19 -12.64 -5.70
C THR A 155 -0.96 -13.51 -5.37
N VAL A 156 -0.55 -14.39 -6.26
CA VAL A 156 0.69 -15.19 -6.06
C VAL A 156 1.90 -14.27 -5.97
N GLY A 157 2.00 -13.28 -6.85
CA GLY A 157 3.07 -12.26 -6.79
C GLY A 157 3.08 -11.55 -5.45
N GLU A 158 1.92 -11.12 -4.94
CA GLU A 158 1.75 -10.45 -3.65
C GLU A 158 2.21 -11.34 -2.48
N ILE A 159 1.79 -12.59 -2.43
CA ILE A 159 2.19 -13.55 -1.38
C ILE A 159 3.71 -13.73 -1.34
N ILE A 160 4.40 -13.66 -2.48
CA ILE A 160 5.84 -13.82 -2.56
C ILE A 160 6.56 -12.57 -2.06
N TYR A 161 6.24 -11.36 -2.57
CA TYR A 161 7.02 -10.16 -2.28
C TYR A 161 6.66 -9.49 -0.94
N SER A 162 5.39 -9.53 -0.53
CA SER A 162 4.86 -8.75 0.60
C SER A 162 5.52 -9.08 1.95
N PRO A 163 5.71 -10.36 2.34
CA PRO A 163 6.40 -10.70 3.59
C PRO A 163 7.86 -10.25 3.58
N ILE A 164 8.55 -10.36 2.43
CA ILE A 164 9.95 -9.94 2.27
C ILE A 164 10.07 -8.43 2.49
N VAL A 165 9.20 -7.65 1.85
CA VAL A 165 9.19 -6.18 1.99
C VAL A 165 8.87 -5.77 3.42
N SER A 166 7.91 -6.42 4.06
CA SER A 166 7.54 -6.16 5.45
C SER A 166 8.71 -6.44 6.40
N GLU A 167 9.39 -7.55 6.26
CA GLU A 167 10.56 -7.90 7.06
C GLU A 167 11.70 -6.87 6.87
N GLN A 168 12.04 -6.53 5.64
CA GLN A 168 13.10 -5.57 5.34
C GLN A 168 12.77 -4.17 5.88
N ARG A 169 11.52 -3.74 5.76
CA ARG A 169 11.04 -2.48 6.34
C ARG A 169 11.26 -2.43 7.86
N PHE A 170 10.92 -3.51 8.57
CA PHE A 170 11.14 -3.57 10.02
C PHE A 170 12.62 -3.54 10.40
N LYS A 171 13.52 -4.15 9.60
CA LYS A 171 14.96 -4.16 9.84
C LYS A 171 15.60 -2.77 9.68
N ILE A 172 15.14 -1.99 8.71
CA ILE A 172 15.68 -0.65 8.42
C ILE A 172 15.26 0.38 9.46
N ILE A 173 14.12 0.20 10.14
CA ILE A 173 13.56 1.19 11.06
C ILE A 173 14.33 1.18 12.40
N PRO A 174 14.98 2.31 12.81
CA PRO A 174 15.64 2.42 14.11
C PRO A 174 14.64 2.26 15.26
N LYS A 175 14.98 1.44 16.26
CA LYS A 175 14.10 1.14 17.40
C LYS A 175 13.56 2.39 18.10
N ALA A 176 14.39 3.43 18.28
CA ALA A 176 14.02 4.68 18.96
C ALA A 176 13.08 5.59 18.14
N LYS A 177 12.89 5.36 16.84
CA LYS A 177 12.13 6.23 15.93
C LYS A 177 10.95 5.51 15.23
N ARG A 178 10.59 4.33 15.72
CA ARG A 178 9.53 3.50 15.09
C ARG A 178 8.23 4.25 14.84
N GLY A 179 7.78 5.08 15.78
CA GLY A 179 6.55 5.86 15.64
C GLY A 179 6.59 6.81 14.45
N THR A 180 7.69 7.57 14.27
CA THR A 180 7.81 8.52 13.14
C THR A 180 7.89 7.80 11.79
N TYR A 181 8.65 6.71 11.72
CA TYR A 181 8.75 5.90 10.50
C TYR A 181 7.41 5.24 10.13
N SER A 182 6.65 4.73 11.13
CA SER A 182 5.33 4.17 10.90
C SER A 182 4.32 5.21 10.43
N ALA A 183 4.40 6.44 10.93
CA ALA A 183 3.55 7.53 10.47
C ALA A 183 3.83 7.89 9.00
N VAL A 184 5.11 7.93 8.57
CA VAL A 184 5.46 8.14 7.15
C VAL A 184 4.96 6.99 6.29
N ASN A 185 5.04 5.73 6.78
CA ASN A 185 4.46 4.59 6.07
C ASN A 185 2.94 4.71 5.90
N ALA A 186 2.21 5.15 6.93
CA ALA A 186 0.77 5.37 6.83
C ALA A 186 0.42 6.44 5.78
N LEU A 187 1.19 7.53 5.71
CA LEU A 187 1.05 8.53 4.64
C LEU A 187 1.28 7.90 3.26
N GLY A 188 2.25 6.99 3.13
CA GLY A 188 2.50 6.25 1.90
C GLY A 188 1.31 5.42 1.45
N ILE A 189 0.58 4.77 2.37
CA ILE A 189 -0.63 3.99 2.07
C ILE A 189 -1.74 4.92 1.54
N HIS A 190 -2.01 6.04 2.20
CA HIS A 190 -3.01 7.01 1.70
C HIS A 190 -2.62 7.63 0.36
N PHE A 191 -1.33 7.81 0.11
CA PHE A 191 -0.82 8.23 -1.19
C PHE A 191 -1.11 7.18 -2.26
N SER A 192 -0.97 5.88 -1.95
CA SER A 192 -1.33 4.76 -2.84
C SER A 192 -2.80 4.78 -3.24
N GLU A 193 -3.71 4.99 -2.26
CA GLU A 193 -5.14 5.13 -2.53
C GLU A 193 -5.43 6.33 -3.44
N THR A 194 -4.77 7.45 -3.22
CA THR A 194 -4.93 8.66 -4.04
C THR A 194 -4.47 8.40 -5.48
N LEU A 195 -3.32 7.75 -5.67
CA LEU A 195 -2.83 7.36 -7.00
C LEU A 195 -3.79 6.41 -7.71
N ALA A 196 -4.34 5.42 -6.99
CA ALA A 196 -5.32 4.48 -7.56
C ALA A 196 -6.61 5.19 -8.02
N ARG A 197 -7.08 6.18 -7.24
CA ARG A 197 -8.25 7.00 -7.62
C ARG A 197 -7.97 7.93 -8.79
N LEU A 198 -6.76 8.46 -8.94
CA LEU A 198 -6.35 9.19 -10.13
C LEU A 198 -6.43 8.32 -11.39
N GLY A 199 -6.26 7.01 -11.27
CA GLY A 199 -6.49 6.05 -12.34
C GLY A 199 -7.90 6.11 -12.94
N ILE A 200 -8.92 6.52 -12.17
CA ILE A 200 -10.30 6.72 -12.67
C ILE A 200 -10.32 7.89 -13.66
N VAL A 201 -9.66 8.99 -13.29
CA VAL A 201 -9.58 10.19 -14.14
C VAL A 201 -8.82 9.88 -15.43
N LEU A 202 -7.67 9.21 -15.31
CA LEU A 202 -6.89 8.79 -16.48
C LEU A 202 -7.66 7.83 -17.38
N GLY A 203 -8.42 6.91 -16.80
CA GLY A 203 -9.25 5.96 -17.53
C GLY A 203 -10.42 6.57 -18.31
N ALA A 204 -10.78 7.84 -18.01
CA ALA A 204 -11.74 8.58 -18.83
C ALA A 204 -11.17 9.04 -20.17
N PHE A 205 -9.84 9.14 -20.28
CA PHE A 205 -9.14 9.62 -21.48
C PHE A 205 -8.37 8.50 -22.20
N LEU A 206 -8.01 7.43 -21.50
CA LEU A 206 -7.19 6.34 -22.01
C LEU A 206 -8.05 5.11 -22.33
N THR A 207 -7.69 4.40 -23.37
CA THR A 207 -8.28 3.08 -23.67
C THR A 207 -7.84 2.05 -22.64
N SER A 208 -8.57 0.92 -22.54
CA SER A 208 -8.22 -0.17 -21.61
C SER A 208 -6.79 -0.69 -21.83
N LEU A 209 -6.33 -0.78 -23.09
CA LEU A 209 -4.95 -1.18 -23.39
C LEU A 209 -3.93 -0.15 -22.89
N GLN A 210 -4.17 1.13 -23.12
CA GLN A 210 -3.30 2.21 -22.64
C GLN A 210 -3.25 2.24 -21.10
N MET A 211 -4.37 1.97 -20.43
CA MET A 211 -4.40 1.84 -18.97
C MET A 211 -3.62 0.62 -18.48
N GLY A 212 -3.67 -0.51 -19.19
CA GLY A 212 -2.83 -1.68 -18.87
C GLY A 212 -1.34 -1.37 -19.00
N LEU A 213 -0.93 -0.66 -20.08
CA LEU A 213 0.46 -0.19 -20.27
C LEU A 213 0.87 0.83 -19.19
N TYR A 214 0.00 1.79 -18.87
CA TYR A 214 0.21 2.73 -17.78
C TYR A 214 0.48 1.99 -16.47
N MET A 215 -0.38 1.04 -16.11
CA MET A 215 -0.21 0.23 -14.90
C MET A 215 1.12 -0.52 -14.92
N PHE A 216 1.48 -1.16 -16.02
CA PHE A 216 2.75 -1.86 -16.18
C PHE A 216 3.96 -0.95 -15.94
N ILE A 217 3.98 0.23 -16.57
CA ILE A 217 5.08 1.20 -16.46
C ILE A 217 5.18 1.72 -15.02
N VAL A 218 4.07 2.16 -14.43
CA VAL A 218 4.06 2.74 -13.09
C VAL A 218 4.46 1.70 -12.04
N LEU A 219 3.93 0.48 -12.10
CA LEU A 219 4.32 -0.57 -11.17
C LEU A 219 5.78 -0.99 -11.35
N THR A 220 6.33 -0.98 -12.58
CA THR A 220 7.74 -1.25 -12.83
C THR A 220 8.64 -0.18 -12.20
N ILE A 221 8.26 1.09 -12.31
CA ILE A 221 8.97 2.18 -11.62
C ILE A 221 8.91 1.97 -10.10
N GLY A 222 7.72 1.68 -9.54
CA GLY A 222 7.54 1.39 -8.13
C GLY A 222 8.39 0.22 -7.65
N ALA A 223 8.42 -0.88 -8.40
CA ALA A 223 9.24 -2.06 -8.10
C ALA A 223 10.73 -1.73 -8.11
N SER A 224 11.20 -0.95 -9.08
CA SER A 224 12.60 -0.52 -9.16
C SER A 224 13.00 0.33 -7.96
N MET A 225 12.16 1.28 -7.55
CA MET A 225 12.39 2.10 -6.36
C MET A 225 12.39 1.26 -5.08
N LEU A 226 11.45 0.33 -4.95
CA LEU A 226 11.34 -0.57 -3.80
C LEU A 226 12.57 -1.46 -3.68
N VAL A 227 13.00 -2.09 -4.77
CA VAL A 227 14.19 -2.94 -4.82
C VAL A 227 15.46 -2.13 -4.46
N ALA A 228 15.60 -0.92 -5.01
CA ALA A 228 16.72 -0.03 -4.68
C ALA A 228 16.72 0.35 -3.18
N GLY A 229 15.55 0.64 -2.61
CA GLY A 229 15.40 0.95 -1.18
C GLY A 229 15.76 -0.23 -0.28
N VAL A 230 15.28 -1.44 -0.61
CA VAL A 230 15.60 -2.68 0.12
C VAL A 230 17.10 -2.96 0.10
N PHE A 231 17.75 -2.91 -1.07
CA PHE A 231 19.16 -3.26 -1.21
C PHE A 231 20.08 -2.19 -0.62
N GLY A 232 19.71 -0.90 -0.74
CA GLY A 232 20.42 0.20 -0.10
C GLY A 232 20.38 0.14 1.42
N GLY A 233 19.20 -0.18 1.97
CA GLY A 233 19.00 -0.31 3.41
C GLY A 233 19.79 -1.46 4.04
N GLN A 234 19.95 -2.59 3.35
CA GLN A 234 20.76 -3.71 3.84
C GLN A 234 22.26 -3.37 3.95
N LYS A 235 22.82 -2.61 3.00
CA LYS A 235 24.19 -2.15 3.09
C LYS A 235 24.42 -1.31 4.35
N GLN A 236 23.44 -0.49 4.73
CA GLN A 236 23.49 0.36 5.90
C GLN A 236 23.45 -0.43 7.23
N VAL A 237 22.66 -1.51 7.28
CA VAL A 237 22.56 -2.38 8.47
C VAL A 237 23.84 -3.19 8.69
N ASN A 238 24.52 -3.60 7.63
CA ASN A 238 25.75 -4.40 7.71
C ASN A 238 27.01 -3.57 8.00
N THR A 239 26.94 -2.24 7.90
CA THR A 239 28.06 -1.31 8.16
C THR A 239 28.01 -0.66 9.55
N ASN A 240 26.92 -0.85 10.30
CA ASN A 240 26.75 -0.41 11.69
C ASN A 240 26.75 -1.60 12.66
#